data_2713a44506433f6c569f0c608958d65c
#
_entry.id   2713a44506433f6c569f0c608958d65c
#
_cell.length_a   1.000
_cell.length_b   1.000
_cell.length_c   1.000
_cell.angle_alpha   90.00
_cell.angle_beta   90.00
_cell.angle_gamma   90.00
#
_symmetry.space_group_name_H-M   'P 1'
#
loop_
_entity.id
_entity.type
_entity.pdbx_description
1 polymer ?
#
loop_
_entity_poly.entity_id
_entity_poly.type
_entity_poly.pdbx_seq_one_letter_code
_entity_poly.pdbx_strand_id
1 'polypeptide(L)'
;TMEVYNKDEQHIMLCDYKICKKWWFSITTINKLLVNNLVYVDSSNYYNHECKSPINPYTNELLTIGQLLNIYDQLYSYKKLPYLFMLFRISNFDLNKFDRRHYDYIVDYIVRTYIGYLEMDDIIVLFENLLVDVEIQFISLNTIQNNFEKYKEGLIEMLKYYKSYS
;
A
#
# COMPACT_ATOMS: atom_id res chain seq x y z
N THR A 1 -21.26 -0.29 -4.87
CA THR A 1 -21.54 -0.92 -6.18
C THR A 1 -21.33 -2.42 -6.01
N MET A 2 -22.43 -3.21 -6.16
CA MET A 2 -22.31 -4.67 -6.21
C MET A 2 -21.56 -5.04 -7.49
N GLU A 3 -20.42 -5.70 -7.34
CA GLU A 3 -19.75 -6.30 -8.49
C GLU A 3 -20.64 -7.38 -9.07
N VAL A 4 -20.83 -7.36 -10.38
CA VAL A 4 -21.59 -8.40 -11.08
C VAL A 4 -20.77 -9.68 -11.01
N TYR A 5 -21.34 -10.73 -10.40
CA TYR A 5 -20.70 -12.04 -10.31
C TYR A 5 -20.44 -12.58 -11.71
N ASN A 6 -19.17 -12.66 -12.11
CA ASN A 6 -18.75 -13.31 -13.34
C ASN A 6 -18.32 -14.74 -13.02
N LYS A 7 -19.00 -15.73 -13.59
CA LYS A 7 -18.74 -17.15 -13.34
C LYS A 7 -17.34 -17.61 -13.80
N ASP A 8 -16.73 -16.88 -14.73
CA ASP A 8 -15.43 -17.23 -15.30
C ASP A 8 -14.24 -16.62 -14.49
N GLU A 9 -14.53 -15.76 -13.51
CA GLU A 9 -13.51 -15.19 -12.64
C GLU A 9 -13.31 -16.01 -11.37
N GLN A 10 -12.06 -16.15 -10.97
CA GLN A 10 -11.72 -16.75 -9.68
C GLN A 10 -12.10 -15.80 -8.56
N HIS A 11 -12.85 -16.30 -7.59
CA HIS A 11 -13.33 -15.53 -6.45
C HIS A 11 -12.78 -16.07 -5.15
N ILE A 12 -12.59 -15.17 -4.20
CA ILE A 12 -12.26 -15.47 -2.81
C ILE A 12 -13.53 -15.44 -1.98
N MET A 13 -13.79 -16.52 -1.26
CA MET A 13 -14.91 -16.62 -0.36
C MET A 13 -14.49 -16.26 1.07
N LEU A 14 -15.13 -15.26 1.64
CA LEU A 14 -15.00 -14.88 3.04
C LEU A 14 -16.24 -15.33 3.80
N CYS A 15 -16.04 -16.16 4.83
CA CYS A 15 -17.12 -16.58 5.72
C CYS A 15 -17.13 -15.74 6.99
N ASP A 16 -18.29 -15.23 7.33
CA ASP A 16 -18.56 -14.64 8.63
C ASP A 16 -19.48 -15.54 9.43
N TYR A 17 -18.90 -16.24 10.38
CA TYR A 17 -19.64 -17.22 11.21
C TYR A 17 -20.54 -16.56 12.27
N LYS A 18 -20.27 -15.30 12.63
CA LYS A 18 -21.07 -14.56 13.62
C LYS A 18 -22.48 -14.26 13.09
N ILE A 19 -22.54 -13.86 11.82
CA ILE A 19 -23.79 -13.49 11.16
C ILE A 19 -24.24 -14.52 10.11
N CYS A 20 -23.56 -15.66 10.03
CA CYS A 20 -23.84 -16.75 9.09
C CYS A 20 -23.91 -16.28 7.62
N LYS A 21 -23.03 -15.36 7.23
CA LYS A 21 -22.96 -14.83 5.87
C LYS A 21 -21.69 -15.23 5.15
N LYS A 22 -21.81 -15.34 3.83
CA LYS A 22 -20.68 -15.56 2.91
C LYS A 22 -20.60 -14.39 1.97
N TRP A 23 -19.37 -13.92 1.76
CA TRP A 23 -19.04 -12.82 0.88
C TRP A 23 -18.12 -13.33 -0.21
N TRP A 24 -18.35 -12.88 -1.44
CA TRP A 24 -17.52 -13.24 -2.58
C TRP A 24 -16.84 -11.99 -3.12
N PHE A 25 -15.55 -12.08 -3.32
CA PHE A 25 -14.75 -11.00 -3.85
C PHE A 25 -13.97 -11.47 -5.07
N SER A 26 -13.83 -10.63 -6.09
CA SER A 26 -12.83 -10.89 -7.11
C SER A 26 -11.43 -10.87 -6.48
N ILE A 27 -10.50 -11.62 -7.08
CA ILE A 27 -9.10 -11.62 -6.60
C ILE A 27 -8.51 -10.21 -6.61
N THR A 28 -8.83 -9.43 -7.63
CA THR A 28 -8.35 -8.05 -7.76
C THR A 28 -8.85 -7.19 -6.61
N THR A 29 -10.14 -7.29 -6.28
CA THR A 29 -10.76 -6.51 -5.18
C THR A 29 -10.15 -6.87 -3.83
N ILE A 30 -10.03 -8.16 -3.52
CA ILE A 30 -9.47 -8.57 -2.23
C ILE A 30 -7.98 -8.20 -2.11
N ASN A 31 -7.20 -8.31 -3.20
CA ASN A 31 -5.80 -7.92 -3.18
C ASN A 31 -5.63 -6.42 -2.95
N LYS A 32 -6.42 -5.58 -3.64
CA LYS A 32 -6.42 -4.13 -3.39
C LYS A 32 -6.79 -3.81 -1.94
N LEU A 33 -7.83 -4.44 -1.42
CA LEU A 33 -8.26 -4.24 -0.05
C LEU A 33 -7.16 -4.60 0.96
N LEU A 34 -6.52 -5.76 0.80
CA LEU A 34 -5.45 -6.21 1.69
C LEU A 34 -4.26 -5.26 1.64
N VAL A 35 -3.79 -4.92 0.43
CA VAL A 35 -2.61 -4.08 0.25
C VAL A 35 -2.87 -2.65 0.72
N ASN A 36 -4.00 -2.05 0.35
CA ASN A 36 -4.32 -0.67 0.73
C ASN A 36 -4.52 -0.48 2.24
N ASN A 37 -4.91 -1.52 2.98
CA ASN A 37 -4.95 -1.45 4.43
C ASN A 37 -3.55 -1.63 5.03
N LEU A 38 -2.79 -2.62 4.55
CA LEU A 38 -1.45 -2.91 5.06
C LEU A 38 -0.46 -1.78 4.81
N VAL A 39 -0.71 -0.97 3.77
CA VAL A 39 0.14 0.16 3.39
C VAL A 39 -0.76 1.37 3.12
N TYR A 40 -1.38 1.87 4.19
CA TYR A 40 -2.21 3.07 4.09
C TYR A 40 -1.33 4.32 4.06
N VAL A 41 -1.50 5.13 3.04
CA VAL A 41 -0.82 6.42 2.89
C VAL A 41 -1.88 7.51 2.88
N ASP A 42 -1.72 8.51 3.74
CA ASP A 42 -2.57 9.69 3.72
C ASP A 42 -2.20 10.56 2.50
N SER A 43 -3.19 10.86 1.67
CA SER A 43 -2.99 11.73 0.49
C SER A 43 -2.53 13.14 0.84
N SER A 44 -2.76 13.59 2.07
CA SER A 44 -2.29 14.90 2.55
C SER A 44 -0.84 14.87 3.04
N ASN A 45 -0.30 13.69 3.33
CA ASN A 45 1.07 13.53 3.81
C ASN A 45 1.68 12.19 3.36
N TYR A 46 2.25 12.17 2.17
CA TYR A 46 2.89 10.98 1.59
C TYR A 46 4.09 10.45 2.39
N TYR A 47 4.62 11.24 3.34
CA TYR A 47 5.74 10.82 4.20
C TYR A 47 5.28 9.90 5.33
N ASN A 48 4.02 10.00 5.73
CA ASN A 48 3.47 9.17 6.80
C ASN A 48 2.69 8.00 6.22
N HIS A 49 3.12 6.80 6.50
CA HIS A 49 2.32 5.61 6.26
C HIS A 49 1.85 5.03 7.59
N GLU A 50 0.73 4.36 7.54
CA GLU A 50 0.16 3.64 8.67
C GLU A 50 -0.21 2.23 8.23
N CYS A 51 0.28 1.23 8.95
CA CYS A 51 -0.15 -0.14 8.72
C CYS A 51 -1.47 -0.38 9.45
N LYS A 52 -2.53 -0.71 8.72
CA LYS A 52 -3.87 -1.01 9.26
C LYS A 52 -4.22 -2.47 9.04
N SER A 53 -4.93 -3.04 10.00
CA SER A 53 -5.50 -4.37 9.80
C SER A 53 -6.56 -4.35 8.71
N PRO A 54 -6.56 -5.35 7.81
CA PRO A 54 -7.59 -5.45 6.81
C PRO A 54 -9.00 -5.58 7.43
N ILE A 55 -9.95 -4.89 6.83
CA ILE A 55 -11.36 -4.87 7.24
C ILE A 55 -12.25 -5.54 6.19
N ASN A 56 -13.39 -6.07 6.64
CA ASN A 56 -14.43 -6.50 5.73
C ASN A 56 -15.18 -5.27 5.20
N PRO A 57 -15.18 -4.98 3.90
CA PRO A 57 -15.76 -3.74 3.36
C PRO A 57 -17.31 -3.68 3.47
N TYR A 58 -17.96 -4.81 3.73
CA TYR A 58 -19.42 -4.86 3.89
C TYR A 58 -19.87 -4.65 5.33
N THR A 59 -19.05 -5.03 6.31
CA THR A 59 -19.38 -4.90 7.74
C THR A 59 -18.56 -3.84 8.45
N ASN A 60 -17.50 -3.35 7.82
CA ASN A 60 -16.51 -2.45 8.38
C ASN A 60 -15.83 -3.00 9.67
N GLU A 61 -15.89 -4.32 9.86
CA GLU A 61 -15.24 -5.00 10.99
C GLU A 61 -13.86 -5.52 10.58
N LEU A 62 -12.94 -5.58 11.53
CA LEU A 62 -11.62 -6.16 11.34
C LEU A 62 -11.74 -7.64 10.97
N LEU A 63 -10.96 -8.07 9.98
CA LEU A 63 -10.85 -9.47 9.63
C LEU A 63 -10.18 -10.23 10.80
N THR A 64 -10.81 -11.31 11.22
CA THR A 64 -10.24 -12.22 12.21
C THR A 64 -9.04 -12.98 11.65
N ILE A 65 -8.17 -13.51 12.52
CA ILE A 65 -7.02 -14.32 12.08
C ILE A 65 -7.48 -15.52 11.25
N GLY A 66 -8.60 -16.16 11.61
CA GLY A 66 -9.16 -17.28 10.85
C GLY A 66 -9.60 -16.87 9.45
N GLN A 67 -10.19 -15.68 9.29
CA GLN A 67 -10.57 -15.12 7.99
C GLN A 67 -9.33 -14.75 7.16
N LEU A 68 -8.33 -14.15 7.78
CA LEU A 68 -7.05 -13.83 7.11
C LEU A 68 -6.33 -15.10 6.63
N LEU A 69 -6.31 -16.15 7.44
CA LEU A 69 -5.75 -17.45 7.03
C LEU A 69 -6.53 -18.05 5.86
N ASN A 70 -7.85 -18.04 5.91
CA ASN A 70 -8.69 -18.57 4.84
C ASN A 70 -8.47 -17.82 3.53
N ILE A 71 -8.38 -16.47 3.56
CA ILE A 71 -8.04 -15.65 2.39
C ILE A 71 -6.64 -16.00 1.88
N TYR A 72 -5.67 -16.13 2.79
CA TYR A 72 -4.29 -16.48 2.44
C TYR A 72 -4.22 -17.79 1.67
N ASP A 73 -4.86 -18.85 2.18
CA ASP A 73 -4.83 -20.19 1.58
C ASP A 73 -5.49 -20.20 0.19
N GLN A 74 -6.61 -19.48 0.02
CA GLN A 74 -7.27 -19.34 -1.28
C GLN A 74 -6.37 -18.60 -2.28
N LEU A 75 -5.81 -17.44 -1.91
CA LEU A 75 -4.93 -16.65 -2.77
C LEU A 75 -3.65 -17.43 -3.13
N TYR A 76 -3.10 -18.18 -2.18
CA TYR A 76 -1.95 -19.04 -2.41
C TYR A 76 -2.27 -20.15 -3.42
N SER A 77 -3.42 -20.81 -3.27
CA SER A 77 -3.86 -21.87 -4.20
C SER A 77 -4.04 -21.37 -5.64
N TYR A 78 -4.50 -20.13 -5.80
CA TYR A 78 -4.63 -19.45 -7.09
C TYR A 78 -3.32 -18.84 -7.63
N LYS A 79 -2.21 -18.91 -6.89
CA LYS A 79 -0.93 -18.26 -7.22
C LYS A 79 -1.08 -16.74 -7.43
N LYS A 80 -1.96 -16.11 -6.66
CA LYS A 80 -2.29 -14.68 -6.72
C LYS A 80 -2.05 -13.95 -5.40
N LEU A 81 -1.24 -14.54 -4.51
CA LEU A 81 -0.93 -14.00 -3.20
C LEU A 81 -0.06 -12.73 -3.33
N PRO A 82 -0.49 -11.56 -2.82
CA PRO A 82 0.36 -10.38 -2.77
C PRO A 82 1.55 -10.58 -1.81
N TYR A 83 2.71 -10.10 -2.20
CA TYR A 83 3.92 -10.25 -1.39
C TYR A 83 3.79 -9.57 -0.02
N LEU A 84 3.21 -8.37 0.05
CA LEU A 84 2.92 -7.68 1.32
C LEU A 84 2.04 -8.52 2.26
N PHE A 85 1.04 -9.20 1.72
CA PHE A 85 0.18 -10.06 2.54
C PHE A 85 0.91 -11.32 3.01
N MET A 86 1.83 -11.85 2.21
CA MET A 86 2.74 -12.92 2.63
C MET A 86 3.64 -12.47 3.80
N LEU A 87 4.23 -11.28 3.73
CA LEU A 87 5.03 -10.70 4.82
C LEU A 87 4.21 -10.47 6.10
N PHE A 88 2.96 -10.04 5.96
CA PHE A 88 2.04 -9.88 7.08
C PHE A 88 1.73 -11.24 7.74
N ARG A 89 1.55 -12.30 6.95
CA ARG A 89 1.40 -13.67 7.47
C ARG A 89 2.64 -14.14 8.22
N ILE A 90 3.86 -13.90 7.69
CA ILE A 90 5.13 -14.23 8.35
C ILE A 90 5.27 -13.50 9.69
N SER A 91 4.71 -12.31 9.80
CA SER A 91 4.64 -11.53 11.04
C SER A 91 3.52 -11.99 12.00
N ASN A 92 2.88 -13.15 11.72
CA ASN A 92 1.74 -13.70 12.47
C ASN A 92 0.53 -12.75 12.51
N PHE A 93 0.29 -11.96 11.48
CA PHE A 93 -0.75 -10.93 11.40
C PHE A 93 -0.66 -9.86 12.51
N ASP A 94 0.54 -9.64 13.03
CA ASP A 94 0.86 -8.60 14.00
C ASP A 94 1.39 -7.37 13.24
N LEU A 95 0.62 -6.29 13.25
CA LEU A 95 0.96 -5.07 12.52
C LEU A 95 2.28 -4.45 12.98
N ASN A 96 2.53 -4.42 14.29
CA ASN A 96 3.76 -3.83 14.82
C ASN A 96 5.00 -4.62 14.41
N LYS A 97 4.87 -5.95 14.36
CA LYS A 97 5.96 -6.81 13.86
C LYS A 97 6.12 -6.70 12.35
N PHE A 98 5.00 -6.60 11.62
CA PHE A 98 4.99 -6.44 10.17
C PHE A 98 5.69 -5.14 9.79
N ASP A 99 5.25 -4.01 10.32
CA ASP A 99 5.81 -2.69 10.05
C ASP A 99 7.30 -2.66 10.39
N ARG A 100 7.68 -3.03 11.62
CA ARG A 100 9.05 -2.97 12.10
C ARG A 100 10.03 -3.88 11.33
N ARG A 101 9.59 -5.08 10.94
CA ARG A 101 10.44 -6.06 10.22
C ARG A 101 10.60 -5.77 8.74
N HIS A 102 9.58 -5.16 8.14
CA HIS A 102 9.50 -4.99 6.70
C HIS A 102 9.44 -3.52 6.29
N TYR A 103 9.83 -2.62 7.19
CA TYR A 103 9.80 -1.18 7.02
C TYR A 103 10.39 -0.73 5.67
N ASP A 104 11.64 -1.14 5.38
CA ASP A 104 12.33 -0.77 4.14
C ASP A 104 11.56 -1.20 2.89
N TYR A 105 10.99 -2.41 2.92
CA TYR A 105 10.18 -2.91 1.81
C TYR A 105 8.86 -2.13 1.67
N ILE A 106 8.21 -1.81 2.78
CA ILE A 106 6.97 -1.01 2.80
C ILE A 106 7.25 0.36 2.22
N VAL A 107 8.32 1.02 2.66
CA VAL A 107 8.74 2.32 2.14
C VAL A 107 9.04 2.26 0.65
N ASP A 108 9.80 1.27 0.19
CA ASP A 108 10.09 1.07 -1.23
C ASP A 108 8.81 0.87 -2.06
N TYR A 109 7.89 0.06 -1.55
CA TYR A 109 6.59 -0.18 -2.18
C TYR A 109 5.78 1.12 -2.29
N ILE A 110 5.72 1.93 -1.22
CA ILE A 110 5.01 3.21 -1.21
C ILE A 110 5.61 4.15 -2.25
N VAL A 111 6.93 4.33 -2.23
CA VAL A 111 7.61 5.22 -3.18
C VAL A 111 7.33 4.81 -4.62
N ARG A 112 7.45 3.51 -4.94
CA ARG A 112 7.18 3.03 -6.30
C ARG A 112 5.72 3.15 -6.71
N THR A 113 4.80 2.88 -5.77
CA THR A 113 3.37 2.82 -6.10
C THR A 113 2.71 4.19 -6.07
N TYR A 114 3.04 5.04 -5.11
CA TYR A 114 2.38 6.34 -4.96
C TYR A 114 3.20 7.47 -5.58
N ILE A 115 4.48 7.56 -5.28
CA ILE A 115 5.33 8.65 -5.77
C ILE A 115 5.65 8.47 -7.26
N GLY A 116 5.81 7.22 -7.72
CA GLY A 116 6.09 6.92 -9.13
C GLY A 116 4.95 7.28 -10.10
N TYR A 117 3.73 7.45 -9.60
CA TYR A 117 2.55 7.86 -10.39
C TYR A 117 2.13 9.31 -10.18
N LEU A 118 2.85 10.07 -9.33
CA LEU A 118 2.56 11.48 -9.14
C LEU A 118 2.88 12.27 -10.41
N GLU A 119 2.09 13.28 -10.67
CA GLU A 119 2.38 14.25 -11.70
C GLU A 119 3.56 15.14 -11.29
N MET A 120 4.14 15.87 -12.26
CA MET A 120 5.29 16.72 -12.01
C MET A 120 5.07 17.71 -10.86
N ASP A 121 3.92 18.35 -10.83
CA ASP A 121 3.60 19.38 -9.84
C ASP A 121 3.56 18.80 -8.41
N ASP A 122 3.00 17.59 -8.25
CA ASP A 122 2.96 16.89 -6.95
C ASP A 122 4.37 16.50 -6.47
N ILE A 123 5.22 16.01 -7.38
CA ILE A 123 6.61 15.64 -7.05
C ILE A 123 7.40 16.89 -6.66
N ILE A 124 7.18 18.02 -7.32
CA ILE A 124 7.84 19.30 -6.99
C ILE A 124 7.42 19.74 -5.58
N VAL A 125 6.14 19.72 -5.26
CA VAL A 125 5.64 20.07 -3.92
C VAL A 125 6.24 19.17 -2.85
N LEU A 126 6.32 17.85 -3.09
CA LEU A 126 6.97 16.92 -2.16
C LEU A 126 8.46 17.25 -1.99
N PHE A 127 9.12 17.62 -3.07
CA PHE A 127 10.54 17.97 -3.04
C PHE A 127 10.79 19.32 -2.37
N GLU A 128 9.91 20.31 -2.56
CA GLU A 128 9.95 21.58 -1.82
C GLU A 128 9.83 21.36 -0.31
N ASN A 129 8.89 20.53 0.13
CA ASN A 129 8.74 20.18 1.53
C ASN A 129 9.99 19.49 2.08
N LEU A 130 10.58 18.57 1.31
CA LEU A 130 11.85 17.92 1.68
C LEU A 130 12.98 18.94 1.82
N LEU A 131 13.12 19.90 0.91
CA LEU A 131 14.16 20.91 0.95
C LEU A 131 14.02 21.84 2.18
N VAL A 132 12.77 22.15 2.57
CA VAL A 132 12.50 22.93 3.78
C VAL A 132 12.93 22.14 5.02
N ASP A 133 12.61 20.85 5.11
CA ASP A 133 12.94 20.00 6.24
C ASP A 133 14.45 19.78 6.41
N VAL A 134 15.20 19.78 5.31
CA VAL A 134 16.69 19.61 5.35
C VAL A 134 17.44 20.94 5.27
N GLU A 135 16.77 22.10 5.40
CA GLU A 135 17.37 23.45 5.36
C GLU A 135 18.22 23.73 4.10
N ILE A 136 17.96 23.05 2.99
CA ILE A 136 18.68 23.26 1.72
C ILE A 136 18.01 24.39 0.91
N GLN A 137 18.64 25.55 0.85
CA GLN A 137 18.07 26.76 0.23
C GLN A 137 18.45 27.00 -1.24
N PHE A 138 19.16 26.10 -1.95
CA PHE A 138 19.86 26.47 -3.19
C PHE A 138 19.54 25.65 -4.45
N ILE A 139 18.43 24.93 -4.52
CA ILE A 139 18.07 24.27 -5.78
C ILE A 139 17.04 25.11 -6.54
N SER A 140 17.38 25.52 -7.77
CA SER A 140 16.43 26.20 -8.64
C SER A 140 15.36 25.24 -9.12
N LEU A 141 14.15 25.39 -8.61
CA LEU A 141 12.98 24.59 -9.00
C LEU A 141 12.70 24.67 -10.50
N ASN A 142 12.94 25.84 -11.13
CA ASN A 142 12.81 26.00 -12.57
C ASN A 142 13.72 25.05 -13.36
N THR A 143 14.90 24.71 -12.83
CA THR A 143 15.81 23.75 -13.46
C THR A 143 15.27 22.33 -13.38
N ILE A 144 14.63 21.97 -12.27
CA ILE A 144 13.99 20.67 -12.08
C ILE A 144 12.79 20.54 -13.01
N GLN A 145 11.92 21.56 -13.06
CA GLN A 145 10.75 21.57 -13.94
C GLN A 145 11.13 21.41 -15.42
N ASN A 146 12.14 22.13 -15.87
CA ASN A 146 12.58 22.10 -17.28
C ASN A 146 13.26 20.78 -17.69
N ASN A 147 13.70 19.97 -16.73
CA ASN A 147 14.42 18.72 -16.98
C ASN A 147 13.80 17.55 -16.18
N PHE A 148 12.50 17.60 -15.92
CA PHE A 148 11.81 16.67 -15.02
C PHE A 148 12.08 15.20 -15.36
N GLU A 149 11.87 14.79 -16.60
CA GLU A 149 12.07 13.39 -17.01
C GLU A 149 13.52 12.91 -16.77
N LYS A 150 14.49 13.81 -16.90
CA LYS A 150 15.91 13.50 -16.62
C LYS A 150 16.19 13.32 -15.14
N TYR A 151 15.49 14.07 -14.28
CA TYR A 151 15.75 14.06 -12.82
C TYR A 151 14.75 13.20 -12.03
N LYS A 152 13.66 12.74 -12.66
CA LYS A 152 12.58 12.00 -12.02
C LYS A 152 13.09 10.80 -11.21
N GLU A 153 13.93 9.96 -11.80
CA GLU A 153 14.48 8.80 -11.11
C GLU A 153 15.35 9.20 -9.92
N GLY A 154 16.18 10.21 -10.08
CA GLY A 154 17.01 10.76 -9.00
C GLY A 154 16.17 11.36 -7.87
N LEU A 155 15.09 12.07 -8.18
CA LEU A 155 14.16 12.61 -7.19
C LEU A 155 13.44 11.49 -6.42
N ILE A 156 13.01 10.44 -7.11
CA ILE A 156 12.40 9.27 -6.47
C ILE A 156 13.40 8.59 -5.52
N GLU A 157 14.67 8.43 -5.92
CA GLU A 157 15.70 7.84 -5.07
C GLU A 157 16.03 8.74 -3.85
N MET A 158 16.04 10.06 -4.01
CA MET A 158 16.19 10.99 -2.89
C MET A 158 15.03 10.91 -1.90
N LEU A 159 13.79 10.88 -2.38
CA LEU A 159 12.60 10.72 -1.55
C LEU A 159 12.59 9.38 -0.79
N LYS A 160 13.07 8.33 -1.43
CA LYS A 160 13.30 7.02 -0.81
C LYS A 160 14.29 7.11 0.35
N TYR A 161 15.45 7.72 0.07
CA TYR A 161 16.50 7.88 1.06
C TYR A 161 15.99 8.67 2.26
N TYR A 162 15.37 9.81 2.03
CA TYR A 162 14.79 10.63 3.09
C TYR A 162 13.77 9.86 3.94
N LYS A 163 12.84 9.15 3.29
CA LYS A 163 11.81 8.37 4.00
C LYS A 163 12.39 7.23 4.85
N SER A 164 13.57 6.72 4.51
CA SER A 164 14.23 5.68 5.30
C SER A 164 14.91 6.20 6.58
N TYR A 165 15.07 7.53 6.72
CA TYR A 165 15.72 8.17 7.86
C TYR A 165 14.79 9.06 8.71
N SER A 166 13.59 9.34 8.24
CA SER A 166 12.54 10.06 9.00
C SER A 166 11.64 9.10 9.77
#